data_fb4ecbfde1186097ab5d9758a95ce53e
#
_entry.id   fb4ecbfde1186097ab5d9758a95ce53e
#
_cell.length_a   1.000
_cell.length_b   1.000
_cell.length_c   1.000
_cell.angle_alpha   90.00
_cell.angle_beta   90.00
_cell.angle_gamma   90.00
#
_symmetry.space_group_name_H-M   'P 1'
#
loop_
_entity.id
_entity.type
_entity.pdbx_description
1 polymer ?
#
loop_
_entity_poly.entity_id
_entity_poly.type
_entity_poly.pdbx_seq_one_letter_code
_entity_poly.pdbx_strand_id
1 'polypeptide(L)'
;MKGLIHVDLYLVMRRYMTLERYTLERVYYELFGEEKIDVPGDRIWEFWDNGGEELDNLFDYSLDDVISTLKIAEQTLPLNLELTRIIGQPLFDVSRMATGQQAEWFLVKQAYFDGEVVPNKQGSNFTDRANAEDNEGGFVLEPDKGLHENLVQFDFRSLYPSIIISKNISPDVLVDGDVDNPDDYNFAPEHDLKFKKTPQGFIPSVIDKILQERFRIKREMKACEDPTERKSLDVQQQAIKRLANTMYGIYGFPRFRWYSFECAKAITSWGRQYIKHAMKESEKYGFKAIYADTDGFYAKYVKK
;
A
#
# COMPACT_ATOMS: atom_id res chain seq x y z
N MET A 1 26.53 15.65 -3.35
CA MET A 1 27.82 15.07 -2.93
C MET A 1 28.13 13.90 -3.86
N LYS A 2 29.25 13.93 -4.57
CA LYS A 2 29.63 12.81 -5.44
C LYS A 2 30.02 11.60 -4.59
N GLY A 3 29.48 10.42 -4.90
CA GLY A 3 29.83 9.16 -4.21
C GLY A 3 29.01 8.82 -2.95
N LEU A 4 28.11 9.70 -2.49
CA LEU A 4 27.20 9.43 -1.37
C LEU A 4 25.76 9.32 -1.85
N ILE A 5 25.01 8.37 -1.27
CA ILE A 5 23.59 8.22 -1.54
C ILE A 5 22.84 9.31 -0.76
N HIS A 6 22.12 10.15 -1.49
CA HIS A 6 21.27 11.18 -0.90
C HIS A 6 19.82 10.66 -0.81
N VAL A 7 19.25 10.65 0.39
CA VAL A 7 17.85 10.33 0.66
C VAL A 7 17.15 11.59 1.16
N ASP A 8 16.13 12.02 0.43
CA ASP A 8 15.29 13.13 0.82
C ASP A 8 14.15 12.63 1.73
N LEU A 9 14.26 12.92 3.03
CA LEU A 9 13.29 12.48 4.02
C LEU A 9 11.91 13.12 3.84
N TYR A 10 11.80 14.31 3.27
CA TYR A 10 10.50 14.90 2.94
C TYR A 10 9.71 13.99 1.98
N LEU A 11 10.34 13.48 0.94
CA LEU A 11 9.73 12.55 -0.01
C LEU A 11 9.39 11.20 0.63
N VAL A 12 10.19 10.74 1.57
CA VAL A 12 9.94 9.51 2.34
C VAL A 12 8.72 9.72 3.25
N MET A 13 8.69 10.82 4.02
CA MET A 13 7.65 11.07 5.01
C MET A 13 6.27 11.29 4.39
N ARG A 14 6.18 11.95 3.25
CA ARG A 14 4.92 12.09 2.49
C ARG A 14 4.28 10.75 2.10
N ARG A 15 5.03 9.66 2.14
CA ARG A 15 4.55 8.29 1.86
C ARG A 15 4.43 7.43 3.11
N TYR A 16 5.10 7.85 4.18
CA TYR A 16 5.11 7.13 5.46
C TYR A 16 3.86 7.45 6.29
N MET A 17 3.45 8.70 6.30
CA MET A 17 2.30 9.20 7.06
C MET A 17 1.53 10.28 6.29
N THR A 18 0.30 10.54 6.71
CA THR A 18 -0.54 11.61 6.16
C THR A 18 -0.60 12.75 7.15
N LEU A 19 -0.05 13.91 6.78
CA LEU A 19 -0.05 15.13 7.56
C LEU A 19 -0.54 16.30 6.72
N GLU A 20 -1.07 17.33 7.37
CA GLU A 20 -1.43 18.59 6.70
C GLU A 20 -0.20 19.37 6.21
N ARG A 21 0.89 19.33 7.01
CA ARG A 21 2.17 19.96 6.71
C ARG A 21 3.33 19.03 7.05
N TYR A 22 4.38 19.05 6.25
CA TYR A 22 5.57 18.20 6.40
C TYR A 22 6.80 19.05 6.74
N THR A 23 6.67 19.99 7.71
CA THR A 23 7.83 20.65 8.30
C THR A 23 8.60 19.66 9.17
N LEU A 24 9.90 19.88 9.37
CA LEU A 24 10.73 19.00 10.19
C LEU A 24 10.18 18.90 11.62
N GLU A 25 9.80 20.03 12.22
CA GLU A 25 9.18 20.11 13.53
C GLU A 25 7.90 19.24 13.61
N ARG A 26 6.96 19.41 12.66
CA ARG A 26 5.70 18.67 12.68
C ARG A 26 5.90 17.18 12.51
N VAL A 27 6.79 16.75 11.60
CA VAL A 27 7.13 15.35 11.39
C VAL A 27 7.79 14.76 12.64
N TYR A 28 8.69 15.50 13.25
CA TYR A 28 9.40 15.06 14.46
C TYR A 28 8.44 14.88 15.65
N TYR A 29 7.57 15.87 15.87
CA TYR A 29 6.53 15.79 16.90
C TYR A 29 5.59 14.60 16.71
N GLU A 30 5.11 14.35 15.49
CA GLU A 30 4.21 13.21 15.21
C GLU A 30 4.87 11.85 15.40
N LEU A 31 6.19 11.74 15.20
CA LEU A 31 6.91 10.49 15.34
C LEU A 31 7.35 10.22 16.80
N PHE A 32 7.71 11.25 17.53
CA PHE A 32 8.39 11.12 18.82
C PHE A 32 7.64 11.76 20.00
N GLY A 33 6.67 12.65 19.74
CA GLY A 33 5.97 13.42 20.78
C GLY A 33 6.84 14.48 21.45
N GLU A 34 8.00 14.80 20.86
CA GLU A 34 8.98 15.75 21.38
C GLU A 34 8.90 17.06 20.57
N GLU A 35 9.00 18.19 21.26
CA GLU A 35 9.11 19.52 20.63
C GLU A 35 10.56 19.79 20.22
N LYS A 36 10.73 20.59 19.17
CA LYS A 36 12.03 21.07 18.68
C LYS A 36 12.27 22.51 19.13
N ILE A 37 13.57 22.85 19.21
CA ILE A 37 13.98 24.26 19.30
C ILE A 37 13.52 24.95 18.00
N ASP A 38 12.83 26.08 18.13
CA ASP A 38 12.39 26.88 16.99
C ASP A 38 13.06 28.25 16.98
N VAL A 39 13.52 28.66 15.81
CA VAL A 39 14.02 29.99 15.53
C VAL A 39 13.28 30.50 14.29
N PRO A 40 12.56 31.64 14.39
CA PRO A 40 11.85 32.20 13.26
C PRO A 40 12.78 32.41 12.06
N GLY A 41 12.46 31.78 10.92
CA GLY A 41 13.33 31.76 9.75
C GLY A 41 13.64 33.14 9.15
N ASP A 42 12.74 34.09 9.31
CA ASP A 42 12.89 35.49 8.91
C ASP A 42 13.83 36.30 9.82
N ARG A 43 14.13 35.75 11.02
CA ARG A 43 14.99 36.39 12.02
C ARG A 43 16.35 35.72 12.18
N ILE A 44 16.67 34.67 11.45
CA ILE A 44 17.97 33.94 11.55
C ILE A 44 19.15 34.91 11.34
N TRP A 45 19.04 35.87 10.44
CA TRP A 45 20.07 36.88 10.18
C TRP A 45 20.32 37.81 11.39
N GLU A 46 19.28 38.16 12.16
CA GLU A 46 19.42 38.95 13.38
C GLU A 46 20.22 38.21 14.45
N PHE A 47 19.90 36.91 14.68
CA PHE A 47 20.62 36.07 15.62
C PHE A 47 22.10 35.92 15.23
N TRP A 48 22.37 35.85 13.92
CA TRP A 48 23.73 35.76 13.41
C TRP A 48 24.52 37.05 13.64
N ASP A 49 23.93 38.23 13.32
CA ASP A 49 24.60 39.54 13.39
C ASP A 49 24.75 40.04 14.81
N ASN A 50 23.80 39.71 15.71
CA ASN A 50 23.86 40.15 17.11
C ASN A 50 24.95 39.40 17.91
N GLY A 51 25.25 38.16 17.52
CA GLY A 51 26.26 37.34 18.21
C GLY A 51 25.87 36.98 19.64
N GLY A 52 26.85 36.51 20.44
CA GLY A 52 26.62 36.19 21.84
C GLY A 52 25.59 35.07 22.03
N GLU A 53 24.73 35.21 23.03
CA GLU A 53 23.72 34.22 23.40
C GLU A 53 22.72 33.90 22.25
N GLU A 54 22.40 34.88 21.42
CA GLU A 54 21.53 34.63 20.27
C GLU A 54 22.20 33.77 19.21
N LEU A 55 23.50 33.95 18.97
CA LEU A 55 24.27 33.09 18.08
C LEU A 55 24.39 31.66 18.64
N ASP A 56 24.59 31.52 19.95
CA ASP A 56 24.64 30.20 20.61
C ASP A 56 23.28 29.49 20.45
N ASN A 57 22.14 30.18 20.63
CA ASN A 57 20.82 29.64 20.38
C ASN A 57 20.62 29.22 18.92
N LEU A 58 21.18 29.94 17.95
CA LEU A 58 21.13 29.58 16.54
C LEU A 58 21.93 28.30 16.24
N PHE A 59 23.06 28.11 16.90
CA PHE A 59 23.83 26.85 16.81
C PHE A 59 23.08 25.68 17.42
N ASP A 60 22.46 25.87 18.60
CA ASP A 60 21.65 24.84 19.25
C ASP A 60 20.44 24.45 18.37
N TYR A 61 19.75 25.42 17.76
CA TYR A 61 18.71 25.19 16.77
C TYR A 61 19.21 24.35 15.58
N SER A 62 20.37 24.75 15.01
CA SER A 62 20.96 24.04 13.88
C SER A 62 21.36 22.60 14.22
N LEU A 63 21.89 22.39 15.42
CA LEU A 63 22.24 21.05 15.92
C LEU A 63 20.99 20.21 16.14
N ASP A 64 19.93 20.79 16.70
CA ASP A 64 18.64 20.10 16.89
C ASP A 64 18.00 19.69 15.58
N ASP A 65 18.08 20.53 14.52
CA ASP A 65 17.67 20.19 13.16
C ASP A 65 18.39 18.95 12.61
N VAL A 66 19.70 18.87 12.82
CA VAL A 66 20.51 17.71 12.37
C VAL A 66 20.13 16.44 13.15
N ILE A 67 20.03 16.54 14.48
CA ILE A 67 19.68 15.41 15.36
C ILE A 67 18.26 14.91 15.04
N SER A 68 17.30 15.81 14.88
CA SER A 68 15.92 15.47 14.53
C SER A 68 15.84 14.79 13.16
N THR A 69 16.57 15.29 12.17
CA THR A 69 16.68 14.66 10.85
C THR A 69 17.27 13.27 10.94
N LEU A 70 18.33 13.08 11.74
CA LEU A 70 18.95 11.76 11.95
C LEU A 70 17.97 10.77 12.60
N LYS A 71 17.26 11.18 13.67
CA LYS A 71 16.27 10.33 14.35
C LYS A 71 15.15 9.89 13.39
N ILE A 72 14.63 10.81 12.56
CA ILE A 72 13.63 10.48 11.52
C ILE A 72 14.21 9.48 10.52
N ALA A 73 15.45 9.66 10.10
CA ALA A 73 16.12 8.73 9.18
C ALA A 73 16.25 7.33 9.80
N GLU A 74 16.70 7.22 11.05
CA GLU A 74 16.83 5.95 11.76
C GLU A 74 15.50 5.21 11.89
N GLN A 75 14.39 5.92 12.04
CA GLN A 75 13.06 5.35 12.11
C GLN A 75 12.54 4.86 10.75
N THR A 76 12.86 5.55 9.66
CA THR A 76 12.21 5.35 8.36
C THR A 76 13.07 4.62 7.33
N LEU A 77 14.40 4.74 7.41
CA LEU A 77 15.31 4.08 6.46
C LEU A 77 15.24 2.55 6.48
N PRO A 78 15.06 1.86 7.62
CA PRO A 78 14.97 0.39 7.61
C PRO A 78 13.92 -0.14 6.63
N LEU A 79 12.74 0.49 6.58
CA LEU A 79 11.69 0.12 5.63
C LEU A 79 12.09 0.38 4.18
N ASN A 80 12.76 1.50 3.90
CA ASN A 80 13.23 1.83 2.56
C ASN A 80 14.37 0.92 2.09
N LEU A 81 15.26 0.52 2.98
CA LEU A 81 16.31 -0.46 2.71
C LEU A 81 15.71 -1.83 2.38
N GLU A 82 14.71 -2.26 3.14
CA GLU A 82 14.04 -3.53 2.86
C GLU A 82 13.28 -3.48 1.53
N LEU A 83 12.59 -2.38 1.21
CA LEU A 83 11.97 -2.18 -0.10
C LEU A 83 13.02 -2.22 -1.22
N THR A 84 14.20 -1.61 -1.03
CA THR A 84 15.33 -1.67 -1.97
C THR A 84 15.75 -3.11 -2.24
N ARG A 85 15.88 -3.93 -1.20
CA ARG A 85 16.22 -5.36 -1.30
C ARG A 85 15.17 -6.16 -2.08
N ILE A 86 13.89 -5.93 -1.76
CA ILE A 86 12.77 -6.64 -2.40
C ILE A 86 12.62 -6.23 -3.87
N ILE A 87 12.61 -4.92 -4.14
CA ILE A 87 12.39 -4.35 -5.48
C ILE A 87 13.61 -4.56 -6.39
N GLY A 88 14.82 -4.54 -5.83
CA GLY A 88 16.07 -4.68 -6.58
C GLY A 88 16.50 -3.41 -7.32
N GLN A 89 16.08 -2.24 -6.82
CA GLN A 89 16.50 -0.94 -7.36
C GLN A 89 17.32 -0.19 -6.30
N PRO A 90 18.22 0.76 -6.70
CA PRO A 90 19.01 1.54 -5.75
C PRO A 90 18.14 2.34 -4.75
N LEU A 91 18.65 2.51 -3.53
CA LEU A 91 17.96 3.28 -2.47
C LEU A 91 17.59 4.71 -2.92
N PHE A 92 18.48 5.35 -3.69
CA PHE A 92 18.23 6.67 -4.27
C PHE A 92 16.93 6.69 -5.08
N ASP A 93 16.70 5.68 -5.90
CA ASP A 93 15.52 5.59 -6.76
C ASP A 93 14.29 5.17 -5.94
N VAL A 94 14.42 4.11 -5.12
CA VAL A 94 13.31 3.59 -4.29
C VAL A 94 12.77 4.66 -3.35
N SER A 95 13.63 5.47 -2.74
CA SER A 95 13.23 6.57 -1.86
C SER A 95 12.45 7.69 -2.58
N ARG A 96 12.48 7.74 -3.91
CA ARG A 96 11.77 8.72 -4.74
C ARG A 96 10.57 8.14 -5.48
N MET A 97 10.53 6.82 -5.67
CA MET A 97 9.44 6.14 -6.37
C MET A 97 8.12 6.26 -5.60
N ALA A 98 7.04 6.56 -6.30
CA ALA A 98 5.69 6.34 -5.78
C ALA A 98 5.45 4.84 -5.56
N THR A 99 4.49 4.49 -4.68
CA THR A 99 4.20 3.09 -4.34
C THR A 99 3.88 2.23 -5.56
N GLY A 100 3.12 2.78 -6.53
CA GLY A 100 2.84 2.11 -7.78
C GLY A 100 4.10 1.82 -8.61
N GLN A 101 5.06 2.75 -8.68
CA GLN A 101 6.32 2.53 -9.37
C GLN A 101 7.16 1.45 -8.66
N GLN A 102 7.15 1.42 -7.32
CA GLN A 102 7.80 0.36 -6.54
C GLN A 102 7.23 -1.02 -6.89
N ALA A 103 5.90 -1.14 -6.97
CA ALA A 103 5.23 -2.37 -7.36
C ALA A 103 5.52 -2.75 -8.82
N GLU A 104 5.56 -1.78 -9.75
CA GLU A 104 5.93 -2.03 -11.16
C GLU A 104 7.35 -2.60 -11.29
N TRP A 105 8.34 -1.98 -10.63
CA TRP A 105 9.71 -2.48 -10.66
C TRP A 105 9.86 -3.84 -9.99
N PHE A 106 9.09 -4.09 -8.93
CA PHE A 106 9.04 -5.42 -8.32
C PHE A 106 8.51 -6.47 -9.32
N LEU A 107 7.42 -6.18 -10.06
CA LEU A 107 6.92 -7.08 -11.10
C LEU A 107 7.90 -7.26 -12.25
N VAL A 108 8.59 -6.21 -12.69
CA VAL A 108 9.66 -6.31 -13.70
C VAL A 108 10.75 -7.29 -13.25
N LYS A 109 11.17 -7.20 -11.99
CA LYS A 109 12.13 -8.13 -11.40
C LYS A 109 11.62 -9.57 -11.39
N GLN A 110 10.36 -9.77 -10.97
CA GLN A 110 9.77 -11.12 -10.95
C GLN A 110 9.61 -11.69 -12.36
N ALA A 111 9.15 -10.89 -13.32
CA ALA A 111 9.04 -11.30 -14.72
C ALA A 111 10.38 -11.79 -15.28
N TYR A 112 11.49 -11.11 -14.96
CA TYR A 112 12.82 -11.55 -15.34
C TYR A 112 13.17 -12.94 -14.79
N PHE A 113 12.85 -13.22 -13.52
CA PHE A 113 13.12 -14.52 -12.89
C PHE A 113 12.19 -15.63 -13.38
N ASP A 114 10.94 -15.30 -13.67
CA ASP A 114 9.95 -16.27 -14.13
C ASP A 114 9.98 -16.46 -15.67
N GLY A 115 10.85 -15.73 -16.40
CA GLY A 115 10.96 -15.80 -17.86
C GLY A 115 9.78 -15.16 -18.60
N GLU A 116 9.04 -14.29 -17.94
CA GLU A 116 7.90 -13.58 -18.51
C GLU A 116 8.31 -12.33 -19.31
N VAL A 117 7.54 -12.05 -20.36
CA VAL A 117 7.77 -10.86 -21.18
C VAL A 117 7.17 -9.63 -20.50
N VAL A 118 8.04 -8.67 -20.16
CA VAL A 118 7.60 -7.41 -19.58
C VAL A 118 6.90 -6.54 -20.63
N PRO A 119 5.63 -6.14 -20.42
CA PRO A 119 4.93 -5.27 -21.36
C PRO A 119 5.64 -3.93 -21.53
N ASN A 120 5.62 -3.37 -22.72
CA ASN A 120 6.16 -2.04 -22.95
C ASN A 120 5.37 -0.96 -22.22
N LYS A 121 6.06 0.07 -21.73
CA LYS A 121 5.38 1.26 -21.24
C LYS A 121 4.62 1.92 -22.38
N GLN A 122 3.37 2.26 -22.15
CA GLN A 122 2.57 3.00 -23.12
C GLN A 122 3.13 4.41 -23.30
N GLY A 123 3.24 4.80 -24.58
CA GLY A 123 3.63 6.15 -24.97
C GLY A 123 2.52 7.19 -24.79
N SER A 124 2.31 8.05 -25.80
CA SER A 124 1.31 9.13 -25.77
C SER A 124 -0.16 8.70 -25.69
N ASN A 125 -0.48 7.45 -26.03
CA ASN A 125 -1.87 6.92 -26.09
C ASN A 125 -2.47 6.60 -24.71
N PHE A 126 -1.84 7.02 -23.60
CA PHE A 126 -2.43 6.80 -22.29
C PHE A 126 -3.74 7.60 -22.08
N THR A 127 -4.00 8.64 -22.89
CA THR A 127 -5.25 9.41 -22.87
C THR A 127 -6.47 8.56 -23.17
N ASP A 128 -6.36 7.59 -24.08
CA ASP A 128 -7.47 6.69 -24.42
C ASP A 128 -7.82 5.79 -23.23
N ARG A 129 -6.80 5.34 -22.47
CA ARG A 129 -7.00 4.58 -21.25
C ARG A 129 -7.50 5.43 -20.09
N ALA A 130 -7.07 6.69 -19.98
CA ALA A 130 -7.53 7.63 -18.96
C ALA A 130 -8.99 8.08 -19.19
N ASN A 131 -9.48 8.02 -20.43
CA ASN A 131 -10.88 8.29 -20.80
C ASN A 131 -11.75 7.03 -20.74
N ALA A 132 -11.23 5.88 -20.34
CA ALA A 132 -12.03 4.70 -20.06
C ALA A 132 -13.08 5.02 -18.99
N GLU A 133 -14.24 4.38 -19.09
CA GLU A 133 -15.34 4.54 -18.14
C GLU A 133 -14.85 4.40 -16.68
N ASP A 134 -15.45 5.17 -15.78
CA ASP A 134 -15.17 5.06 -14.35
C ASP A 134 -15.43 3.62 -13.86
N ASN A 135 -14.43 3.05 -13.21
CA ASN A 135 -14.60 1.75 -12.57
C ASN A 135 -15.42 1.94 -11.29
N GLU A 136 -16.54 1.24 -11.18
CA GLU A 136 -17.26 1.15 -9.92
C GLU A 136 -16.36 0.54 -8.84
N GLY A 137 -16.05 1.34 -7.81
CA GLY A 137 -15.13 0.98 -6.73
C GLY A 137 -15.64 -0.11 -5.81
N GLY A 138 -15.12 -0.13 -4.59
CA GLY A 138 -15.61 -0.99 -3.50
C GLY A 138 -17.04 -0.63 -3.09
N PHE A 139 -17.73 -1.57 -2.44
CA PHE A 139 -19.05 -1.32 -1.88
C PHE A 139 -18.95 -0.42 -0.64
N VAL A 140 -19.77 0.62 -0.61
CA VAL A 140 -19.93 1.50 0.56
C VAL A 140 -21.39 1.45 1.01
N LEU A 141 -21.59 1.19 2.29
CA LEU A 141 -22.88 1.38 2.95
C LEU A 141 -22.77 2.62 3.83
N GLU A 142 -23.59 3.63 3.53
CA GLU A 142 -23.65 4.86 4.32
C GLU A 142 -23.97 4.55 5.79
N PRO A 143 -23.31 5.23 6.75
CA PRO A 143 -23.48 4.93 8.16
C PRO A 143 -24.89 5.32 8.65
N ASP A 144 -25.51 4.44 9.42
CA ASP A 144 -26.70 4.78 10.20
C ASP A 144 -26.34 5.93 11.17
N LYS A 145 -27.06 7.04 11.10
CA LYS A 145 -26.79 8.23 11.94
C LYS A 145 -27.15 7.97 13.41
N GLY A 146 -26.28 8.41 14.31
CA GLY A 146 -26.51 8.36 15.74
C GLY A 146 -25.35 7.77 16.54
N LEU A 147 -25.53 7.66 17.85
CA LEU A 147 -24.61 6.96 18.74
C LEU A 147 -24.98 5.48 18.77
N HIS A 148 -24.03 4.63 18.44
CA HIS A 148 -24.21 3.19 18.45
C HIS A 148 -23.29 2.53 19.48
N GLU A 149 -23.85 1.64 20.28
CA GLU A 149 -23.14 0.83 21.27
C GLU A 149 -23.14 -0.64 20.88
N ASN A 150 -22.22 -1.43 21.47
CA ASN A 150 -22.07 -2.86 21.23
C ASN A 150 -21.77 -3.18 19.75
N LEU A 151 -20.81 -2.44 19.18
CA LEU A 151 -20.36 -2.63 17.80
C LEU A 151 -19.27 -3.69 17.72
N VAL A 152 -19.31 -4.44 16.63
CA VAL A 152 -18.24 -5.34 16.20
C VAL A 152 -17.79 -4.91 14.82
N GLN A 153 -16.48 -4.84 14.60
CA GLN A 153 -15.89 -4.63 13.28
C GLN A 153 -15.50 -5.98 12.68
N PHE A 154 -15.95 -6.21 11.46
CA PHE A 154 -15.53 -7.30 10.60
C PHE A 154 -14.69 -6.74 9.48
N ASP A 155 -13.56 -7.38 9.19
CA ASP A 155 -12.60 -6.93 8.17
C ASP A 155 -12.00 -8.12 7.43
N PHE A 156 -11.96 -8.03 6.10
CA PHE A 156 -11.35 -9.05 5.26
C PHE A 156 -9.83 -8.87 5.23
N ARG A 157 -9.12 -9.90 5.60
CA ARG A 157 -7.65 -9.88 5.50
C ARG A 157 -7.21 -9.87 4.03
N SER A 158 -6.63 -8.75 3.57
CA SER A 158 -6.06 -8.60 2.22
C SER A 158 -7.09 -8.97 1.13
N LEU A 159 -8.30 -8.38 1.17
CA LEU A 159 -9.41 -8.74 0.29
C LEU A 159 -9.00 -8.82 -1.18
N TYR A 160 -8.51 -7.73 -1.75
CA TYR A 160 -8.16 -7.67 -3.17
C TYR A 160 -7.02 -8.62 -3.57
N PRO A 161 -5.89 -8.69 -2.85
CA PRO A 161 -4.87 -9.71 -3.11
C PRO A 161 -5.41 -11.14 -3.08
N SER A 162 -6.29 -11.45 -2.13
CA SER A 162 -6.92 -12.77 -2.01
C SER A 162 -7.86 -13.08 -3.17
N ILE A 163 -8.61 -12.08 -3.65
CA ILE A 163 -9.46 -12.21 -4.85
C ILE A 163 -8.59 -12.47 -6.08
N ILE A 164 -7.53 -11.68 -6.28
CA ILE A 164 -6.63 -11.84 -7.42
C ILE A 164 -6.09 -13.28 -7.50
N ILE A 165 -5.63 -13.83 -6.36
CA ILE A 165 -5.11 -15.19 -6.30
C ILE A 165 -6.22 -16.22 -6.53
N SER A 166 -7.31 -16.15 -5.76
CA SER A 166 -8.36 -17.20 -5.74
C SER A 166 -9.17 -17.26 -7.03
N LYS A 167 -9.28 -16.11 -7.73
CA LYS A 167 -9.99 -16.01 -9.02
C LYS A 167 -9.06 -16.01 -10.22
N ASN A 168 -7.77 -16.09 -9.98
CA ASN A 168 -6.72 -16.10 -11.00
C ASN A 168 -6.81 -14.90 -11.95
N ILE A 169 -6.93 -13.68 -11.37
CA ILE A 169 -7.15 -12.46 -12.15
C ILE A 169 -5.81 -11.92 -12.68
N SER A 170 -5.60 -12.04 -13.97
CA SER A 170 -4.40 -11.53 -14.65
C SER A 170 -4.70 -11.36 -16.15
N PRO A 171 -4.09 -10.38 -16.82
CA PRO A 171 -4.32 -10.17 -18.26
C PRO A 171 -3.97 -11.38 -19.14
N ASP A 172 -2.96 -12.16 -18.73
CA ASP A 172 -2.48 -13.35 -19.46
C ASP A 172 -3.42 -14.57 -19.39
N VAL A 173 -4.39 -14.55 -18.47
CA VAL A 173 -5.40 -15.61 -18.30
C VAL A 173 -6.84 -15.12 -18.51
N LEU A 174 -7.02 -13.84 -18.84
CA LEU A 174 -8.30 -13.28 -19.28
C LEU A 174 -8.66 -13.84 -20.66
N VAL A 175 -9.91 -14.22 -20.86
CA VAL A 175 -10.40 -14.83 -22.10
C VAL A 175 -11.59 -14.05 -22.65
N ASP A 176 -11.50 -13.73 -23.92
CA ASP A 176 -12.59 -13.13 -24.69
C ASP A 176 -13.42 -14.19 -25.41
N GLY A 177 -14.71 -13.93 -25.60
CA GLY A 177 -15.63 -14.79 -26.36
C GLY A 177 -16.15 -16.00 -25.58
N ASP A 178 -16.74 -16.95 -26.32
CA ASP A 178 -17.35 -18.15 -25.75
C ASP A 178 -16.28 -19.15 -25.24
N VAL A 179 -16.63 -19.94 -24.24
CA VAL A 179 -15.76 -20.94 -23.63
C VAL A 179 -16.36 -22.33 -23.76
N ASP A 180 -15.54 -23.34 -24.08
CA ASP A 180 -16.00 -24.71 -24.32
C ASP A 180 -16.49 -25.38 -23.02
N ASN A 181 -15.77 -25.19 -21.91
CA ASN A 181 -16.13 -25.78 -20.63
C ASN A 181 -16.13 -24.70 -19.52
N PRO A 182 -17.31 -24.23 -19.07
CA PRO A 182 -17.42 -23.20 -18.04
C PRO A 182 -16.75 -23.55 -16.72
N ASP A 183 -16.60 -24.83 -16.40
CA ASP A 183 -15.96 -25.26 -15.13
C ASP A 183 -14.48 -24.94 -15.06
N ASP A 184 -13.81 -24.68 -16.18
CA ASP A 184 -12.40 -24.31 -16.25
C ASP A 184 -12.14 -22.80 -16.02
N TYR A 185 -13.21 -22.02 -15.83
CA TYR A 185 -13.13 -20.57 -15.73
C TYR A 185 -13.77 -20.02 -14.46
N ASN A 186 -13.28 -18.88 -14.03
CA ASN A 186 -13.88 -18.02 -13.04
C ASN A 186 -14.64 -16.90 -13.77
N PHE A 187 -15.93 -16.75 -13.51
CA PHE A 187 -16.77 -15.71 -14.10
C PHE A 187 -16.93 -14.56 -13.12
N ALA A 188 -16.54 -13.35 -13.53
CA ALA A 188 -16.69 -12.17 -12.69
C ALA A 188 -18.18 -11.83 -12.48
N PRO A 189 -18.60 -11.51 -11.25
CA PRO A 189 -19.94 -10.98 -11.02
C PRO A 189 -20.11 -9.65 -11.78
N GLU A 190 -21.35 -9.34 -12.18
CA GLU A 190 -21.73 -8.07 -12.80
C GLU A 190 -21.11 -7.80 -14.19
N HIS A 191 -20.14 -8.60 -14.65
CA HIS A 191 -19.44 -8.42 -15.93
C HIS A 191 -19.29 -9.75 -16.68
N ASP A 192 -19.29 -9.72 -18.01
CA ASP A 192 -18.97 -10.90 -18.84
C ASP A 192 -17.45 -11.04 -19.00
N LEU A 193 -16.75 -11.20 -17.86
CA LEU A 193 -15.31 -11.40 -17.83
C LEU A 193 -14.99 -12.78 -17.30
N LYS A 194 -14.08 -13.48 -17.99
CA LYS A 194 -13.75 -14.88 -17.75
C LYS A 194 -12.24 -15.04 -17.57
N PHE A 195 -11.84 -15.70 -16.51
CA PHE A 195 -10.44 -15.98 -16.20
C PHE A 195 -10.22 -17.48 -16.12
N LYS A 196 -9.22 -18.00 -16.82
CA LYS A 196 -8.84 -19.43 -16.71
C LYS A 196 -8.47 -19.74 -15.25
N LYS A 197 -8.93 -20.89 -14.74
CA LYS A 197 -8.50 -21.37 -13.41
C LYS A 197 -7.06 -21.88 -13.42
N THR A 198 -6.63 -22.43 -14.55
CA THR A 198 -5.28 -23.01 -14.75
C THR A 198 -4.79 -22.71 -16.18
N PRO A 199 -3.47 -22.47 -16.37
CA PRO A 199 -2.43 -22.30 -15.35
C PRO A 199 -2.66 -21.04 -14.50
N GLN A 200 -1.93 -20.93 -13.37
CA GLN A 200 -1.94 -19.68 -12.58
C GLN A 200 -1.31 -18.56 -13.38
N GLY A 201 -1.99 -17.40 -13.45
CA GLY A 201 -1.48 -16.23 -14.14
C GLY A 201 -0.28 -15.60 -13.45
N PHE A 202 0.48 -14.79 -14.18
CA PHE A 202 1.72 -14.18 -13.69
C PHE A 202 1.50 -13.36 -12.40
N ILE A 203 0.60 -12.38 -12.41
CA ILE A 203 0.40 -11.51 -11.24
C ILE A 203 -0.18 -12.27 -10.03
N PRO A 204 -1.19 -13.14 -10.14
CA PRO A 204 -1.61 -14.02 -9.06
C PRO A 204 -0.46 -14.84 -8.46
N SER A 205 0.43 -15.39 -9.29
CA SER A 205 1.56 -16.19 -8.82
C SER A 205 2.55 -15.35 -8.02
N VAL A 206 2.85 -14.13 -8.47
CA VAL A 206 3.73 -13.19 -7.76
C VAL A 206 3.13 -12.75 -6.43
N ILE A 207 1.82 -12.42 -6.41
CA ILE A 207 1.14 -12.02 -5.17
C ILE A 207 1.10 -13.19 -4.18
N ASP A 208 0.84 -14.40 -4.65
CA ASP A 208 0.84 -15.58 -3.78
C ASP A 208 2.21 -15.82 -3.15
N LYS A 209 3.29 -15.80 -3.95
CA LYS A 209 4.68 -15.92 -3.46
C LYS A 209 4.98 -14.91 -2.35
N ILE A 210 4.64 -13.62 -2.55
CA ILE A 210 4.94 -12.58 -1.53
C ILE A 210 4.05 -12.70 -0.29
N LEU A 211 2.81 -13.12 -0.41
CA LEU A 211 1.94 -13.35 0.76
C LEU A 211 2.39 -14.56 1.57
N GLN A 212 2.80 -15.66 0.93
CA GLN A 212 3.38 -16.83 1.61
C GLN A 212 4.64 -16.42 2.38
N GLU A 213 5.53 -15.65 1.75
CA GLU A 213 6.73 -15.13 2.41
C GLU A 213 6.37 -14.25 3.62
N ARG A 214 5.39 -13.36 3.48
CA ARG A 214 4.91 -12.56 4.61
C ARG A 214 4.37 -13.42 5.76
N PHE A 215 3.62 -14.48 5.46
CA PHE A 215 3.12 -15.39 6.48
C PHE A 215 4.25 -16.17 7.17
N ARG A 216 5.31 -16.54 6.44
CA ARG A 216 6.52 -17.15 6.98
C ARG A 216 7.17 -16.20 7.97
N ILE A 217 7.49 -14.96 7.55
CA ILE A 217 8.11 -13.93 8.39
C ILE A 217 7.28 -13.63 9.64
N LYS A 218 5.96 -13.51 9.51
CA LYS A 218 5.09 -13.30 10.68
C LYS A 218 5.09 -14.46 11.68
N ARG A 219 5.28 -15.68 11.25
CA ARG A 219 5.44 -16.84 12.15
C ARG A 219 6.78 -16.77 12.87
N GLU A 220 7.86 -16.50 12.15
CA GLU A 220 9.19 -16.31 12.72
C GLU A 220 9.21 -15.17 13.75
N MET A 221 8.62 -14.01 13.39
CA MET A 221 8.49 -12.86 14.30
C MET A 221 7.76 -13.19 15.61
N LYS A 222 6.73 -14.06 15.54
CA LYS A 222 6.01 -14.50 16.74
C LYS A 222 6.83 -15.44 17.62
N ALA A 223 7.72 -16.23 17.04
CA ALA A 223 8.58 -17.19 17.73
C ALA A 223 9.91 -16.54 18.18
N CYS A 224 10.25 -15.35 17.67
CA CYS A 224 11.50 -14.67 17.96
C CYS A 224 11.45 -13.99 19.36
N GLU A 225 12.44 -14.29 20.19
CA GLU A 225 12.60 -13.70 21.52
C GLU A 225 13.51 -12.45 21.52
N ASP A 226 14.44 -12.35 20.56
CA ASP A 226 15.32 -11.19 20.42
C ASP A 226 14.54 -9.95 19.92
N PRO A 227 14.48 -8.86 20.69
CA PRO A 227 13.74 -7.65 20.28
C PRO A 227 14.30 -7.01 19.02
N THR A 228 15.60 -7.08 18.75
CA THR A 228 16.26 -6.49 17.59
C THR A 228 15.91 -7.25 16.33
N GLU A 229 16.01 -8.58 16.38
CA GLU A 229 15.62 -9.45 15.28
C GLU A 229 14.12 -9.35 15.02
N ARG A 230 13.29 -9.33 16.07
CA ARG A 230 11.84 -9.16 15.94
C ARG A 230 11.47 -7.83 15.27
N LYS A 231 12.17 -6.73 15.58
CA LYS A 231 11.99 -5.44 14.89
C LYS A 231 12.37 -5.52 13.40
N SER A 232 13.46 -6.22 13.08
CA SER A 232 13.86 -6.46 11.68
C SER A 232 12.82 -7.26 10.91
N LEU A 233 12.30 -8.34 11.48
CA LEU A 233 11.23 -9.16 10.89
C LEU A 233 9.94 -8.35 10.69
N ASP A 234 9.61 -7.45 11.62
CA ASP A 234 8.44 -6.57 11.48
C ASP A 234 8.60 -5.61 10.30
N VAL A 235 9.77 -5.00 10.13
CA VAL A 235 10.09 -4.15 8.97
C VAL A 235 9.92 -4.92 7.66
N GLN A 236 10.42 -6.15 7.59
CA GLN A 236 10.31 -7.00 6.41
C GLN A 236 8.85 -7.30 6.06
N GLN A 237 8.03 -7.74 7.03
CA GLN A 237 6.62 -8.03 6.76
C GLN A 237 5.82 -6.79 6.41
N GLN A 238 6.18 -5.61 6.93
CA GLN A 238 5.55 -4.33 6.57
C GLN A 238 5.88 -3.93 5.13
N ALA A 239 7.11 -4.10 4.68
CA ALA A 239 7.51 -3.84 3.29
C ALA A 239 6.70 -4.70 2.31
N ILE A 240 6.58 -6.00 2.60
CA ILE A 240 5.78 -6.93 1.79
C ILE A 240 4.30 -6.56 1.82
N LYS A 241 3.75 -6.22 2.99
CA LYS A 241 2.36 -5.76 3.11
C LYS A 241 2.08 -4.56 2.22
N ARG A 242 3.00 -3.59 2.21
CA ARG A 242 2.88 -2.37 1.40
C ARG A 242 2.86 -2.69 -0.10
N LEU A 243 3.77 -3.54 -0.57
CA LEU A 243 3.81 -3.97 -1.97
C LEU A 243 2.54 -4.73 -2.35
N ALA A 244 2.12 -5.72 -1.57
CA ALA A 244 0.93 -6.53 -1.85
C ALA A 244 -0.35 -5.68 -1.93
N ASN A 245 -0.52 -4.71 -1.04
CA ASN A 245 -1.69 -3.82 -1.08
C ASN A 245 -1.69 -2.88 -2.30
N THR A 246 -0.52 -2.57 -2.87
CA THR A 246 -0.42 -1.72 -4.06
C THR A 246 -0.77 -2.48 -5.34
N MET A 247 -0.72 -3.82 -5.34
CA MET A 247 -0.91 -4.64 -6.54
C MET A 247 -2.28 -4.49 -7.21
N TYR A 248 -3.36 -4.23 -6.44
CA TYR A 248 -4.66 -3.90 -7.03
C TYR A 248 -4.61 -2.62 -7.88
N GLY A 249 -3.97 -1.57 -7.37
CA GLY A 249 -3.85 -0.29 -8.07
C GLY A 249 -3.10 -0.34 -9.40
N ILE A 250 -2.32 -1.41 -9.63
CA ILE A 250 -1.61 -1.62 -10.89
C ILE A 250 -2.59 -1.75 -12.06
N TYR A 251 -3.66 -2.51 -11.90
CA TYR A 251 -4.60 -2.78 -12.98
C TYR A 251 -5.39 -1.54 -13.41
N GLY A 252 -5.74 -0.68 -12.46
CA GLY A 252 -6.55 0.52 -12.73
C GLY A 252 -5.76 1.75 -13.14
N PHE A 253 -4.42 1.75 -13.07
CA PHE A 253 -3.63 2.94 -13.39
C PHE A 253 -3.15 2.94 -14.84
N PRO A 254 -3.65 3.87 -15.72
CA PRO A 254 -3.45 3.82 -17.17
C PRO A 254 -1.99 3.81 -17.64
N ARG A 255 -1.05 4.34 -16.83
CA ARG A 255 0.38 4.41 -17.16
C ARG A 255 1.16 3.15 -16.77
N PHE A 256 0.48 2.18 -16.18
CA PHE A 256 1.12 0.95 -15.76
C PHE A 256 1.36 -0.01 -16.93
N ARG A 257 2.42 -0.82 -16.86
CA ARG A 257 2.74 -1.83 -17.88
C ARG A 257 1.70 -2.93 -17.95
N TRP A 258 1.21 -3.38 -16.80
CA TRP A 258 0.16 -4.42 -16.69
C TRP A 258 -1.23 -3.82 -16.46
N TYR A 259 -1.47 -2.61 -17.01
CA TYR A 259 -2.81 -2.04 -16.96
C TYR A 259 -3.81 -2.98 -17.64
N SER A 260 -4.90 -3.28 -16.94
CA SER A 260 -6.08 -3.95 -17.48
C SER A 260 -7.32 -3.47 -16.72
N PHE A 261 -8.14 -2.72 -17.41
CA PHE A 261 -9.38 -2.20 -16.86
C PHE A 261 -10.36 -3.33 -16.52
N GLU A 262 -10.37 -4.40 -17.33
CA GLU A 262 -11.16 -5.61 -17.14
C GLU A 262 -10.77 -6.32 -15.84
N CYS A 263 -9.48 -6.48 -15.58
CA CYS A 263 -9.00 -7.05 -14.32
C CYS A 263 -9.40 -6.17 -13.12
N ALA A 264 -9.29 -4.84 -13.23
CA ALA A 264 -9.69 -3.93 -12.17
C ALA A 264 -11.20 -4.03 -11.87
N LYS A 265 -12.05 -4.03 -12.89
CA LYS A 265 -13.52 -4.24 -12.77
C LYS A 265 -13.85 -5.58 -12.10
N ALA A 266 -13.21 -6.65 -12.54
CA ALA A 266 -13.43 -7.98 -11.97
C ALA A 266 -13.09 -8.04 -10.48
N ILE A 267 -11.97 -7.45 -10.05
CA ILE A 267 -11.56 -7.45 -8.64
C ILE A 267 -12.59 -6.73 -7.77
N THR A 268 -13.04 -5.54 -8.19
CA THR A 268 -14.02 -4.77 -7.41
C THR A 268 -15.39 -5.42 -7.38
N SER A 269 -15.83 -6.06 -8.48
CA SER A 269 -17.12 -6.77 -8.53
C SER A 269 -17.13 -7.97 -7.58
N TRP A 270 -16.07 -8.79 -7.52
CA TRP A 270 -15.96 -9.84 -6.51
C TRP A 270 -15.85 -9.28 -5.08
N GLY A 271 -15.15 -8.15 -4.89
CA GLY A 271 -15.08 -7.46 -3.60
C GLY A 271 -16.48 -7.08 -3.11
N ARG A 272 -17.28 -6.43 -3.97
CA ARG A 272 -18.68 -6.08 -3.68
C ARG A 272 -19.53 -7.32 -3.36
N GLN A 273 -19.35 -8.41 -4.10
CA GLN A 273 -20.06 -9.64 -3.83
C GLN A 273 -19.72 -10.22 -2.46
N TYR A 274 -18.43 -10.27 -2.10
CA TYR A 274 -18.00 -10.84 -0.83
C TYR A 274 -18.42 -10.02 0.38
N ILE A 275 -18.29 -8.68 0.33
CA ILE A 275 -18.71 -7.84 1.44
C ILE A 275 -20.22 -7.91 1.68
N LYS A 276 -21.03 -7.84 0.59
CA LYS A 276 -22.49 -8.02 0.67
C LYS A 276 -22.89 -9.39 1.24
N HIS A 277 -22.16 -10.44 0.81
CA HIS A 277 -22.39 -11.79 1.33
C HIS A 277 -22.06 -11.88 2.82
N ALA A 278 -20.91 -11.36 3.26
CA ALA A 278 -20.50 -11.37 4.65
C ALA A 278 -21.48 -10.61 5.57
N MET A 279 -21.97 -9.46 5.12
CA MET A 279 -23.01 -8.70 5.83
C MET A 279 -24.29 -9.53 6.00
N LYS A 280 -24.77 -10.15 4.92
CA LYS A 280 -25.96 -11.01 4.95
C LYS A 280 -25.77 -12.25 5.85
N GLU A 281 -24.58 -12.87 5.80
CA GLU A 281 -24.28 -13.99 6.68
C GLU A 281 -24.24 -13.56 8.15
N SER A 282 -23.72 -12.38 8.48
CA SER A 282 -23.65 -11.86 9.84
C SER A 282 -25.03 -11.70 10.49
N GLU A 283 -26.09 -11.42 9.69
CA GLU A 283 -27.47 -11.30 10.16
C GLU A 283 -27.97 -12.62 10.79
N LYS A 284 -27.53 -13.77 10.28
CA LYS A 284 -27.90 -15.09 10.83
C LYS A 284 -27.40 -15.29 12.26
N TYR A 285 -26.34 -14.57 12.64
CA TYR A 285 -25.75 -14.58 13.97
C TYR A 285 -26.22 -13.41 14.85
N GLY A 286 -27.21 -12.65 14.39
CA GLY A 286 -27.78 -11.54 15.14
C GLY A 286 -27.04 -10.21 15.02
N PHE A 287 -26.21 -10.06 14.00
CA PHE A 287 -25.49 -8.81 13.70
C PHE A 287 -26.17 -8.07 12.55
N LYS A 288 -26.48 -6.79 12.73
CA LYS A 288 -26.98 -5.90 11.68
C LYS A 288 -25.86 -4.95 11.28
N ALA A 289 -25.43 -4.98 10.03
CA ALA A 289 -24.47 -4.02 9.49
C ALA A 289 -25.06 -2.60 9.52
N ILE A 290 -24.27 -1.63 9.95
CA ILE A 290 -24.65 -0.21 10.07
C ILE A 290 -23.76 0.71 9.25
N TYR A 291 -22.58 0.24 8.84
CA TYR A 291 -21.64 0.92 7.97
C TYR A 291 -20.73 -0.12 7.31
N ALA A 292 -20.38 0.08 6.06
CA ALA A 292 -19.39 -0.73 5.35
C ALA A 292 -18.57 0.14 4.40
N ASP A 293 -17.32 -0.21 4.24
CA ASP A 293 -16.42 0.39 3.25
C ASP A 293 -15.43 -0.65 2.73
N THR A 294 -15.54 -0.93 1.47
CA THR A 294 -14.64 -1.75 0.65
C THR A 294 -14.40 -3.16 1.18
N ASP A 295 -13.65 -3.34 2.27
CA ASP A 295 -13.19 -4.63 2.80
C ASP A 295 -13.58 -4.89 4.27
N GLY A 296 -14.35 -3.98 4.86
CA GLY A 296 -14.82 -4.12 6.23
C GLY A 296 -16.19 -3.52 6.50
N PHE A 297 -16.83 -3.95 7.57
CA PHE A 297 -18.09 -3.37 8.02
C PHE A 297 -18.20 -3.37 9.54
N TYR A 298 -18.94 -2.38 10.04
CA TYR A 298 -19.36 -2.32 11.43
C TYR A 298 -20.78 -2.88 11.57
N ALA A 299 -20.95 -3.77 12.51
CA ALA A 299 -22.25 -4.36 12.79
C ALA A 299 -22.62 -4.20 14.26
N LYS A 300 -23.89 -3.96 14.50
CA LYS A 300 -24.49 -3.92 15.84
C LYS A 300 -25.11 -5.27 16.17
N TYR A 301 -24.82 -5.81 17.36
CA TYR A 301 -25.52 -6.98 17.84
C TYR A 301 -26.96 -6.63 18.20
N VAL A 302 -27.89 -7.24 17.50
CA VAL A 302 -29.35 -7.08 17.75
C VAL A 302 -29.84 -8.40 18.31
N LYS A 303 -30.13 -8.42 19.63
CA LYS A 303 -30.75 -9.59 20.26
C LYS A 303 -32.03 -9.94 19.51
N LYS A 304 -32.13 -11.20 19.05
CA LYS A 304 -33.41 -11.74 18.58
C LYS A 304 -34.40 -11.87 19.70
#